data_84c8213b682702e20258d909f29d3133
#
_entry.id   84c8213b682702e20258d909f29d3133
#
_cell.length_a   1.000
_cell.length_b   1.000
_cell.length_c   1.000
_cell.angle_alpha   90.00
_cell.angle_beta   90.00
_cell.angle_gamma   90.00
#
_symmetry.space_group_name_H-M   'P 1'
#
loop_
_entity.id
_entity.type
_entity.pdbx_description
1 polymer ?
#
loop_
_entity_poly.entity_id
_entity_poly.type
_entity_poly.pdbx_seq_one_letter_code
_entity_poly.pdbx_strand_id
1 'polypeptide(L)'
;MAKNEMKNMIENKPETEHKSTKKKKTPKLNLSDKMPLTFGGKVLLGVNYLLLILWVLAILVPLFLMVKSAFNGNQSTRLNMSAPFVFSTKHFEHLFKETQFLLWVKNTIFIAVATALLTLLFVSFTGYAYSRFRFKGRKASLMTIMLLQTIPAFAGITAYFTIYTLISSKMPVFSRQMMLILIYSGGGIAGNTFILKGYLDSISTELDDAAKIDGLSYIQIYRLIIMPIAKPMLAIIALWSFIGPFMDYLLPLVLLNSPADYTLAPGLFYLISDLRNMNEPAFAAGGLLTALPIVILFTALQKQLVSGLASGAVK
;
A
#
# COMPACT_ATOMS: atom_id res chain seq x y z
N MET A 1 -72.75 -31.56 -39.22
CA MET A 1 -72.33 -30.19 -39.59
C MET A 1 -71.19 -29.63 -38.75
N ALA A 2 -71.08 -29.91 -37.47
CA ALA A 2 -70.02 -29.30 -36.56
C ALA A 2 -68.60 -29.77 -36.80
N LYS A 3 -68.33 -30.86 -37.50
CA LYS A 3 -67.00 -31.44 -37.70
C LYS A 3 -66.17 -30.83 -38.85
N ASN A 4 -66.94 -30.22 -39.85
CA ASN A 4 -66.30 -29.58 -41.02
C ASN A 4 -65.93 -28.10 -40.75
N GLU A 5 -66.63 -27.42 -39.85
CA GLU A 5 -66.29 -26.04 -39.50
C GLU A 5 -65.02 -25.94 -38.68
N MET A 6 -64.72 -26.97 -37.88
CA MET A 6 -63.48 -26.99 -37.04
C MET A 6 -62.21 -27.25 -37.88
N LYS A 7 -62.37 -27.89 -39.08
CA LYS A 7 -61.23 -28.14 -39.97
C LYS A 7 -60.80 -26.91 -40.75
N ASN A 8 -61.77 -26.06 -41.11
CA ASN A 8 -61.54 -24.84 -41.87
C ASN A 8 -60.94 -23.67 -40.96
N MET A 9 -61.11 -23.77 -39.66
CA MET A 9 -60.47 -22.80 -38.72
C MET A 9 -59.01 -23.05 -38.46
N ILE A 10 -58.50 -24.25 -38.76
CA ILE A 10 -57.08 -24.61 -38.51
C ILE A 10 -56.22 -24.29 -39.76
N GLU A 11 -56.84 -24.16 -40.95
CA GLU A 11 -56.09 -23.97 -42.21
C GLU A 11 -55.87 -22.50 -42.62
N ASN A 12 -56.43 -21.53 -41.88
CA ASN A 12 -56.27 -20.09 -42.13
C ASN A 12 -55.55 -19.38 -40.95
N LYS A 13 -54.35 -19.89 -40.51
CA LYS A 13 -53.42 -19.04 -39.79
C LYS A 13 -52.51 -18.32 -40.79
N PRO A 14 -52.47 -16.98 -40.79
CA PRO A 14 -51.53 -16.27 -41.64
C PRO A 14 -50.11 -16.66 -41.19
N GLU A 15 -49.30 -17.12 -42.13
CA GLU A 15 -47.83 -17.27 -41.92
C GLU A 15 -47.27 -15.95 -41.50
N THR A 16 -47.01 -15.82 -40.18
CA THR A 16 -46.18 -14.74 -39.68
C THR A 16 -44.78 -15.00 -40.22
N GLU A 17 -44.44 -14.30 -41.31
CA GLU A 17 -43.06 -14.14 -41.77
C GLU A 17 -42.18 -13.80 -40.57
N HIS A 18 -41.41 -14.77 -40.10
CA HIS A 18 -40.24 -14.53 -39.24
C HIS A 18 -39.22 -13.74 -40.06
N LYS A 19 -39.44 -12.42 -40.18
CA LYS A 19 -38.36 -11.50 -40.57
C LYS A 19 -37.31 -11.61 -39.48
N SER A 20 -36.27 -12.37 -39.78
CA SER A 20 -35.01 -12.37 -39.08
C SER A 20 -34.57 -10.91 -38.87
N THR A 21 -34.89 -10.36 -37.72
CA THR A 21 -34.32 -9.09 -37.29
C THR A 21 -32.85 -9.30 -37.11
N LYS A 22 -32.08 -9.05 -38.19
CA LYS A 22 -30.61 -8.83 -38.05
C LYS A 22 -30.41 -7.88 -36.89
N LYS A 23 -29.89 -8.41 -35.74
CA LYS A 23 -29.44 -7.61 -34.62
C LYS A 23 -28.54 -6.51 -35.20
N LYS A 24 -29.03 -5.28 -35.28
CA LYS A 24 -28.20 -4.11 -35.55
C LYS A 24 -27.07 -4.15 -34.52
N LYS A 25 -25.87 -4.49 -34.98
CA LYS A 25 -24.66 -4.33 -34.16
C LYS A 25 -24.66 -2.88 -33.71
N THR A 26 -24.88 -2.65 -32.43
CA THR A 26 -24.61 -1.34 -31.82
C THR A 26 -23.22 -0.90 -32.26
N PRO A 27 -23.07 0.30 -32.84
CA PRO A 27 -21.77 0.77 -33.25
C PRO A 27 -20.86 0.72 -32.01
N LYS A 28 -19.77 -0.03 -32.12
CA LYS A 28 -18.73 0.02 -31.10
C LYS A 28 -18.28 1.47 -31.05
N LEU A 29 -18.57 2.18 -29.95
CA LEU A 29 -18.04 3.49 -29.71
C LEU A 29 -16.52 3.37 -29.79
N ASN A 30 -15.95 3.80 -30.90
CA ASN A 30 -14.49 3.91 -31.01
C ASN A 30 -14.08 5.02 -30.06
N LEU A 31 -13.45 4.66 -28.95
CA LEU A 31 -12.83 5.60 -28.01
C LEU A 31 -11.74 6.48 -28.68
N SER A 32 -11.49 6.30 -29.97
CA SER A 32 -10.58 7.12 -30.78
C SER A 32 -11.21 8.42 -31.30
N ASP A 33 -12.52 8.66 -31.13
CA ASP A 33 -13.18 9.92 -31.46
C ASP A 33 -12.94 11.02 -30.39
N LYS A 34 -11.72 11.09 -29.86
CA LYS A 34 -11.29 12.30 -29.17
C LYS A 34 -11.16 13.40 -30.22
N MET A 35 -11.92 14.47 -30.05
CA MET A 35 -11.78 15.68 -30.88
C MET A 35 -10.30 15.99 -31.09
N PRO A 36 -9.85 16.29 -32.31
CA PRO A 36 -8.46 16.62 -32.57
C PRO A 36 -8.09 17.83 -31.69
N LEU A 37 -7.01 17.67 -30.92
CA LEU A 37 -6.51 18.73 -30.05
C LEU A 37 -6.27 20.00 -30.86
N THR A 38 -6.79 21.11 -30.39
CA THR A 38 -6.44 22.45 -30.90
C THR A 38 -4.94 22.67 -30.81
N PHE A 39 -4.40 23.61 -31.59
CA PHE A 39 -2.95 23.92 -31.53
C PHE A 39 -2.50 24.20 -30.08
N GLY A 40 -3.25 25.02 -29.31
CA GLY A 40 -2.97 25.24 -27.89
C GLY A 40 -3.01 23.94 -27.04
N GLY A 41 -3.93 23.02 -27.34
CA GLY A 41 -4.00 21.71 -26.69
C GLY A 41 -2.78 20.83 -26.95
N LYS A 42 -2.23 20.88 -28.19
CA LYS A 42 -0.99 20.14 -28.53
C LYS A 42 0.24 20.72 -27.81
N VAL A 43 0.34 22.05 -27.73
CA VAL A 43 1.40 22.73 -26.99
C VAL A 43 1.33 22.39 -25.50
N LEU A 44 0.16 22.48 -24.89
CA LEU A 44 -0.03 22.10 -23.49
C LEU A 44 0.34 20.64 -23.22
N LEU A 45 -0.06 19.73 -24.12
CA LEU A 45 0.32 18.32 -24.05
C LEU A 45 1.84 18.15 -24.13
N GLY A 46 2.51 18.87 -25.06
CA GLY A 46 3.98 18.84 -25.19
C GLY A 46 4.67 19.34 -23.92
N VAL A 47 4.19 20.44 -23.32
CA VAL A 47 4.70 20.96 -22.05
C VAL A 47 4.53 19.93 -20.91
N ASN A 48 3.35 19.30 -20.83
CA ASN A 48 3.09 18.27 -19.82
C ASN A 48 4.05 17.08 -19.96
N TYR A 49 4.28 16.58 -21.18
CA TYR A 49 5.25 15.51 -21.41
C TYR A 49 6.68 15.94 -21.06
N LEU A 50 7.08 17.16 -21.42
CA LEU A 50 8.39 17.68 -21.06
C LEU A 50 8.58 17.72 -19.54
N LEU A 51 7.59 18.25 -18.81
CA LEU A 51 7.61 18.29 -17.34
C LEU A 51 7.70 16.86 -16.74
N LEU A 52 6.91 15.91 -17.27
CA LEU A 52 6.95 14.51 -16.81
C LEU A 52 8.32 13.88 -17.07
N ILE A 53 8.92 14.12 -18.25
CA ILE A 53 10.25 13.59 -18.58
C ILE A 53 11.31 14.18 -17.65
N LEU A 54 11.28 15.51 -17.42
CA LEU A 54 12.22 16.15 -16.50
C LEU A 54 12.07 15.60 -15.07
N TRP A 55 10.83 15.38 -14.62
CA TRP A 55 10.55 14.80 -13.32
C TRP A 55 11.08 13.35 -13.19
N VAL A 56 10.83 12.53 -14.23
CA VAL A 56 11.35 11.16 -14.28
C VAL A 56 12.88 11.14 -14.27
N LEU A 57 13.53 12.00 -15.05
CA LEU A 57 14.99 12.11 -15.06
C LEU A 57 15.53 12.54 -13.69
N ALA A 58 14.89 13.51 -13.02
CA ALA A 58 15.28 13.96 -11.69
C ALA A 58 15.26 12.81 -10.65
N ILE A 59 14.32 11.85 -10.78
CA ILE A 59 14.26 10.67 -9.91
C ILE A 59 15.24 9.59 -10.35
N LEU A 60 15.42 9.37 -11.66
CA LEU A 60 16.25 8.28 -12.16
C LEU A 60 17.75 8.55 -11.99
N VAL A 61 18.20 9.82 -12.03
CA VAL A 61 19.62 10.16 -11.87
C VAL A 61 20.19 9.66 -10.53
N PRO A 62 19.63 10.01 -9.36
CA PRO A 62 20.16 9.50 -8.10
C PRO A 62 20.06 7.97 -7.97
N LEU A 63 19.00 7.35 -8.50
CA LEU A 63 18.89 5.88 -8.52
C LEU A 63 19.98 5.24 -9.38
N PHE A 64 20.26 5.80 -10.56
CA PHE A 64 21.35 5.34 -11.42
C PHE A 64 22.71 5.46 -10.73
N LEU A 65 22.97 6.59 -10.06
CA LEU A 65 24.20 6.80 -9.29
C LEU A 65 24.35 5.79 -8.16
N MET A 66 23.24 5.48 -7.45
CA MET A 66 23.22 4.46 -6.41
C MET A 66 23.53 3.07 -6.96
N VAL A 67 22.93 2.67 -8.10
CA VAL A 67 23.23 1.42 -8.79
C VAL A 67 24.69 1.38 -9.25
N LYS A 68 25.16 2.46 -9.91
CA LYS A 68 26.55 2.59 -10.34
C LYS A 68 27.52 2.42 -9.16
N SER A 69 27.24 3.04 -8.02
CA SER A 69 28.07 2.93 -6.83
C SER A 69 28.09 1.51 -6.24
N ALA A 70 26.92 0.88 -6.11
CA ALA A 70 26.80 -0.45 -5.53
C ALA A 70 27.54 -1.52 -6.32
N PHE A 71 27.59 -1.39 -7.67
CA PHE A 71 28.23 -2.38 -8.55
C PHE A 71 29.60 -1.97 -9.07
N ASN A 72 30.19 -0.85 -8.64
CA ASN A 72 31.49 -0.41 -9.13
C ASN A 72 32.62 -0.91 -8.24
N GLY A 73 33.39 -1.88 -8.72
CA GLY A 73 34.56 -2.44 -8.05
C GLY A 73 35.70 -1.45 -7.79
N ASN A 74 35.77 -0.34 -8.52
CA ASN A 74 36.75 0.72 -8.31
C ASN A 74 36.37 1.72 -7.22
N GLN A 75 35.13 1.62 -6.67
CA GLN A 75 34.79 2.36 -5.47
C GLN A 75 35.54 1.79 -4.25
N SER A 76 36.13 2.67 -3.45
CA SER A 76 36.65 2.31 -2.13
C SER A 76 35.53 2.41 -1.08
N THR A 77 35.78 3.07 0.01
CA THR A 77 34.78 3.31 1.07
C THR A 77 33.97 4.58 0.87
N ARG A 78 34.44 5.49 0.01
CA ARG A 78 33.74 6.74 -0.34
C ARG A 78 33.34 6.76 -1.80
N LEU A 79 32.23 7.44 -2.07
CA LEU A 79 31.66 7.60 -3.39
C LEU A 79 32.55 8.51 -4.24
N ASN A 80 33.10 7.95 -5.32
CA ASN A 80 33.84 8.70 -6.32
C ASN A 80 33.11 8.64 -7.66
N MET A 81 32.46 9.74 -8.01
CA MET A 81 31.70 9.84 -9.27
C MET A 81 32.59 9.70 -10.53
N SER A 82 33.86 10.10 -10.44
CA SER A 82 34.83 10.05 -11.52
C SER A 82 35.54 8.71 -11.65
N ALA A 83 35.34 7.77 -10.70
CA ALA A 83 35.94 6.45 -10.78
C ALA A 83 35.46 5.69 -12.02
N PRO A 84 36.36 5.09 -12.82
CA PRO A 84 35.97 4.25 -13.95
C PRO A 84 35.08 3.10 -13.46
N PHE A 85 34.06 2.77 -14.22
CA PHE A 85 33.15 1.69 -13.86
C PHE A 85 33.79 0.33 -14.17
N VAL A 86 33.94 -0.49 -13.14
CA VAL A 86 34.32 -1.90 -13.25
C VAL A 86 33.29 -2.71 -12.48
N PHE A 87 32.52 -3.54 -13.17
CA PHE A 87 31.48 -4.34 -12.54
C PHE A 87 32.05 -5.25 -11.46
N SER A 88 31.47 -5.21 -10.27
CA SER A 88 31.85 -6.07 -9.14
C SER A 88 30.70 -6.17 -8.13
N THR A 89 30.60 -7.29 -7.45
CA THR A 89 29.67 -7.54 -6.35
C THR A 89 30.30 -7.40 -4.96
N LYS A 90 31.53 -6.91 -4.89
CA LYS A 90 32.30 -6.85 -3.63
C LYS A 90 31.58 -6.09 -2.50
N HIS A 91 30.81 -5.05 -2.83
CA HIS A 91 30.07 -4.27 -1.82
C HIS A 91 28.89 -5.05 -1.23
N PHE A 92 28.26 -5.91 -2.03
CA PHE A 92 27.25 -6.85 -1.55
C PHE A 92 27.87 -7.95 -0.69
N GLU A 93 29.05 -8.48 -1.09
CA GLU A 93 29.77 -9.48 -0.29
C GLU A 93 30.17 -8.91 1.06
N HIS A 94 30.74 -7.70 1.10
CA HIS A 94 31.04 -6.99 2.33
C HIS A 94 29.79 -6.83 3.22
N LEU A 95 28.66 -6.38 2.61
CA LEU A 95 27.41 -6.21 3.32
C LEU A 95 26.93 -7.50 3.99
N PHE A 96 27.01 -8.64 3.30
CA PHE A 96 26.56 -9.93 3.81
C PHE A 96 27.54 -10.60 4.78
N LYS A 97 28.85 -10.44 4.56
CA LYS A 97 29.87 -11.17 5.32
C LYS A 97 30.43 -10.38 6.50
N GLU A 98 30.49 -9.05 6.40
CA GLU A 98 31.19 -8.20 7.37
C GLU A 98 30.27 -7.29 8.17
N THR A 99 28.93 -7.32 7.87
CA THR A 99 27.95 -6.54 8.61
C THR A 99 26.80 -7.41 9.12
N GLN A 100 25.92 -6.82 9.92
CA GLN A 100 24.73 -7.50 10.43
C GLN A 100 23.50 -7.30 9.53
N PHE A 101 23.70 -7.04 8.24
CA PHE A 101 22.66 -6.71 7.30
C PHE A 101 21.50 -7.71 7.27
N LEU A 102 21.79 -9.01 7.27
CA LEU A 102 20.76 -10.06 7.29
C LEU A 102 19.89 -10.01 8.55
N LEU A 103 20.46 -9.64 9.69
CA LEU A 103 19.69 -9.44 10.92
C LEU A 103 18.79 -8.20 10.80
N TRP A 104 19.31 -7.11 10.24
CA TRP A 104 18.52 -5.90 10.00
C TRP A 104 17.34 -6.14 9.06
N VAL A 105 17.55 -6.92 7.98
CA VAL A 105 16.47 -7.37 7.08
C VAL A 105 15.44 -8.18 7.83
N LYS A 106 15.88 -9.20 8.60
CA LYS A 106 14.99 -10.06 9.38
C LYS A 106 14.16 -9.26 10.37
N ASN A 107 14.81 -8.37 11.14
CA ASN A 107 14.16 -7.53 12.14
C ASN A 107 13.12 -6.63 11.50
N THR A 108 13.48 -5.97 10.38
CA THR A 108 12.57 -5.06 9.68
C THR A 108 11.36 -5.79 9.09
N ILE A 109 11.58 -6.93 8.43
CA ILE A 109 10.48 -7.73 7.86
C ILE A 109 9.56 -8.22 8.97
N PHE A 110 10.10 -8.71 10.09
CA PHE A 110 9.30 -9.15 11.22
C PHE A 110 8.41 -8.02 11.76
N ILE A 111 9.00 -6.84 12.02
CA ILE A 111 8.26 -5.68 12.51
C ILE A 111 7.24 -5.22 11.48
N ALA A 112 7.62 -5.14 10.20
CA ALA A 112 6.74 -4.67 9.12
C ALA A 112 5.52 -5.59 8.91
N VAL A 113 5.74 -6.90 8.87
CA VAL A 113 4.66 -7.90 8.73
C VAL A 113 3.74 -7.85 9.94
N ALA A 114 4.29 -7.88 11.16
CA ALA A 114 3.49 -7.83 12.37
C ALA A 114 2.67 -6.53 12.47
N THR A 115 3.29 -5.38 12.15
CA THR A 115 2.61 -4.07 12.09
C THR A 115 1.48 -4.09 11.07
N ALA A 116 1.74 -4.55 9.85
CA ALA A 116 0.72 -4.60 8.79
C ALA A 116 -0.46 -5.49 9.18
N LEU A 117 -0.20 -6.68 9.72
CA LEU A 117 -1.26 -7.61 10.15
C LEU A 117 -2.11 -7.03 11.29
N LEU A 118 -1.47 -6.45 12.32
CA LEU A 118 -2.21 -5.81 13.43
C LEU A 118 -3.00 -4.61 12.95
N THR A 119 -2.40 -3.75 12.13
CA THR A 119 -3.09 -2.60 11.56
C THR A 119 -4.30 -3.03 10.74
N LEU A 120 -4.15 -3.99 9.84
CA LEU A 120 -5.26 -4.50 9.03
C LEU A 120 -6.37 -5.10 9.89
N LEU A 121 -6.02 -5.91 10.89
CA LEU A 121 -6.98 -6.51 11.81
C LEU A 121 -7.83 -5.44 12.48
N PHE A 122 -7.18 -4.49 13.16
CA PHE A 122 -7.92 -3.47 13.90
C PHE A 122 -8.63 -2.46 13.00
N VAL A 123 -7.99 -2.02 11.92
CA VAL A 123 -8.60 -1.05 10.98
C VAL A 123 -9.83 -1.64 10.30
N SER A 124 -9.80 -2.92 9.92
CA SER A 124 -10.95 -3.56 9.29
C SER A 124 -12.19 -3.58 10.20
N PHE A 125 -12.01 -3.88 11.49
CA PHE A 125 -13.09 -3.85 12.47
C PHE A 125 -13.52 -2.42 12.82
N THR A 126 -12.57 -1.54 13.10
CA THR A 126 -12.90 -0.16 13.49
C THR A 126 -13.52 0.61 12.31
N GLY A 127 -12.98 0.49 11.11
CA GLY A 127 -13.55 1.12 9.92
C GLY A 127 -14.98 0.64 9.64
N TYR A 128 -15.24 -0.68 9.76
CA TYR A 128 -16.57 -1.24 9.61
C TYR A 128 -17.51 -0.72 10.71
N ALA A 129 -17.08 -0.74 11.98
CA ALA A 129 -17.88 -0.24 13.09
C ALA A 129 -18.23 1.24 12.92
N TYR A 130 -17.27 2.07 12.58
CA TYR A 130 -17.47 3.49 12.33
C TYR A 130 -18.27 3.79 11.06
N SER A 131 -18.33 2.90 10.10
CA SER A 131 -19.14 3.08 8.90
C SER A 131 -20.59 2.66 9.11
N ARG A 132 -20.81 1.48 9.69
CA ARG A 132 -22.14 0.82 9.72
C ARG A 132 -22.91 0.98 11.01
N PHE A 133 -22.23 1.16 12.15
CA PHE A 133 -22.94 1.27 13.43
C PHE A 133 -23.13 2.73 13.87
N ARG A 134 -24.27 2.98 14.49
CA ARG A 134 -24.59 4.24 15.16
C ARG A 134 -24.47 4.04 16.67
N PHE A 135 -23.48 4.66 17.28
CA PHE A 135 -23.26 4.61 18.73
C PHE A 135 -22.98 6.00 19.31
N LYS A 136 -23.24 6.16 20.61
CA LYS A 136 -22.94 7.39 21.32
C LYS A 136 -21.44 7.65 21.33
N GLY A 137 -21.03 8.89 21.00
CA GLY A 137 -19.62 9.26 20.95
C GLY A 137 -18.91 8.98 19.61
N ARG A 138 -19.56 8.37 18.58
CA ARG A 138 -18.97 8.07 17.27
C ARG A 138 -18.27 9.29 16.64
N LYS A 139 -18.94 10.45 16.60
CA LYS A 139 -18.37 11.66 16.01
C LYS A 139 -17.24 12.22 16.87
N ALA A 140 -17.43 12.26 18.18
CA ALA A 140 -16.41 12.76 19.11
C ALA A 140 -15.15 11.92 19.07
N SER A 141 -15.25 10.59 19.12
CA SER A 141 -14.08 9.70 19.05
C SER A 141 -13.33 9.78 17.72
N LEU A 142 -14.02 9.91 16.57
CA LEU A 142 -13.37 10.16 15.28
C LEU A 142 -12.62 11.49 15.28
N MET A 143 -13.23 12.55 15.80
CA MET A 143 -12.56 13.86 15.91
C MET A 143 -11.33 13.80 16.83
N THR A 144 -11.44 13.11 17.97
CA THR A 144 -10.31 12.90 18.88
C THR A 144 -9.16 12.15 18.19
N ILE A 145 -9.45 11.07 17.46
CA ILE A 145 -8.44 10.32 16.70
C ILE A 145 -7.74 11.23 15.68
N MET A 146 -8.49 12.07 14.97
CA MET A 146 -7.92 13.02 14.01
C MET A 146 -7.05 14.08 14.71
N LEU A 147 -7.49 14.61 15.84
CA LEU A 147 -6.70 15.58 16.62
C LEU A 147 -5.40 14.96 17.13
N LEU A 148 -5.44 13.72 17.62
CA LEU A 148 -4.24 13.02 18.09
C LEU A 148 -3.18 12.85 16.99
N GLN A 149 -3.58 12.75 15.73
CA GLN A 149 -2.65 12.67 14.59
C GLN A 149 -1.94 13.99 14.28
N THR A 150 -2.40 15.11 14.81
CA THR A 150 -1.70 16.41 14.65
C THR A 150 -0.46 16.51 15.54
N ILE A 151 -0.35 15.62 16.55
CA ILE A 151 0.83 15.57 17.42
C ILE A 151 1.97 14.91 16.63
N PRO A 152 3.12 15.59 16.49
CA PRO A 152 4.27 15.02 15.80
C PRO A 152 4.74 13.72 16.45
N ALA A 153 4.88 12.64 15.68
CA ALA A 153 5.26 11.33 16.20
C ALA A 153 6.60 11.35 16.95
N PHE A 154 7.57 12.18 16.52
CA PHE A 154 8.85 12.32 17.17
C PHE A 154 8.77 12.96 18.56
N ALA A 155 7.74 13.75 18.85
CA ALA A 155 7.55 14.35 20.19
C ALA A 155 7.31 13.28 21.27
N GLY A 156 6.82 12.10 20.88
CA GLY A 156 6.58 10.99 21.80
C GLY A 156 7.77 10.06 22.05
N ILE A 157 8.91 10.23 21.37
CA ILE A 157 10.02 9.25 21.40
C ILE A 157 10.51 8.99 22.81
N THR A 158 10.74 10.03 23.61
CA THR A 158 11.21 9.90 25.00
C THR A 158 10.15 9.19 25.88
N ALA A 159 8.88 9.51 25.67
CA ALA A 159 7.80 8.85 26.37
C ALA A 159 7.71 7.35 26.01
N TYR A 160 7.88 7.00 24.75
CA TYR A 160 7.91 5.60 24.32
C TYR A 160 9.04 4.82 24.95
N PHE A 161 10.24 5.40 25.06
CA PHE A 161 11.37 4.79 25.76
C PHE A 161 11.08 4.57 27.25
N THR A 162 10.49 5.57 27.91
CA THR A 162 10.09 5.47 29.34
C THR A 162 9.03 4.38 29.52
N ILE A 163 7.99 4.36 28.69
CA ILE A 163 6.95 3.33 28.74
C ILE A 163 7.54 1.94 28.53
N TYR A 164 8.43 1.78 27.52
CA TYR A 164 9.13 0.53 27.32
C TYR A 164 9.88 0.07 28.58
N THR A 165 10.64 0.96 29.20
CA THR A 165 11.42 0.65 30.41
C THR A 165 10.53 0.21 31.58
N LEU A 166 9.39 0.88 31.76
CA LEU A 166 8.41 0.53 32.79
C LEU A 166 7.75 -0.84 32.55
N ILE A 167 7.42 -1.15 31.29
CA ILE A 167 6.80 -2.44 30.94
C ILE A 167 7.83 -3.56 31.04
N SER A 168 9.02 -3.39 30.48
CA SER A 168 10.07 -4.41 30.43
C SER A 168 10.60 -4.78 31.83
N SER A 169 10.57 -3.85 32.78
CA SER A 169 10.93 -4.13 34.18
C SER A 169 9.98 -5.14 34.86
N LYS A 170 8.70 -5.18 34.44
CA LYS A 170 7.67 -6.08 34.98
C LYS A 170 7.43 -7.30 34.09
N MET A 171 7.71 -7.18 32.81
CA MET A 171 7.50 -8.20 31.79
C MET A 171 8.78 -8.38 30.94
N PRO A 172 9.77 -9.19 31.40
CA PRO A 172 11.05 -9.36 30.70
C PRO A 172 10.92 -9.90 29.27
N VAL A 173 9.80 -10.57 28.95
CA VAL A 173 9.48 -11.07 27.59
C VAL A 173 9.16 -9.95 26.62
N PHE A 174 8.78 -8.76 27.12
CA PHE A 174 8.39 -7.62 26.28
C PHE A 174 9.62 -6.99 25.62
N SER A 175 9.83 -7.31 24.35
CA SER A 175 11.00 -6.83 23.60
C SER A 175 10.81 -5.43 23.03
N ARG A 176 11.92 -4.76 22.69
CA ARG A 176 11.92 -3.46 22.01
C ARG A 176 11.25 -3.51 20.65
N GLN A 177 11.39 -4.65 19.95
CA GLN A 177 10.70 -4.90 18.68
C GLN A 177 9.17 -4.95 18.86
N MET A 178 8.68 -5.57 19.96
CA MET A 178 7.25 -5.54 20.30
C MET A 178 6.75 -4.12 20.55
N MET A 179 7.55 -3.30 21.24
CA MET A 179 7.22 -1.88 21.45
C MET A 179 7.10 -1.14 20.11
N LEU A 180 8.04 -1.33 19.18
CA LEU A 180 7.97 -0.75 17.83
C LEU A 180 6.70 -1.18 17.08
N ILE A 181 6.36 -2.47 17.12
CA ILE A 181 5.15 -3.00 16.49
C ILE A 181 3.89 -2.32 17.06
N LEU A 182 3.82 -2.15 18.37
CA LEU A 182 2.67 -1.48 19.02
C LEU A 182 2.56 0.00 18.64
N ILE A 183 3.69 0.72 18.60
CA ILE A 183 3.71 2.14 18.23
C ILE A 183 3.28 2.32 16.77
N TYR A 184 3.87 1.56 15.86
CA TYR A 184 3.54 1.66 14.43
C TYR A 184 2.09 1.24 14.14
N SER A 185 1.63 0.12 14.72
CA SER A 185 0.25 -0.32 14.53
C SER A 185 -0.74 0.65 15.15
N GLY A 186 -0.48 1.17 16.36
CA GLY A 186 -1.35 2.16 17.01
C GLY A 186 -1.51 3.43 16.20
N GLY A 187 -0.40 4.01 15.71
CA GLY A 187 -0.44 5.16 14.81
C GLY A 187 -1.15 4.85 13.48
N GLY A 188 -0.85 3.68 12.92
CA GLY A 188 -1.48 3.21 11.69
C GLY A 188 -2.98 2.98 11.80
N ILE A 189 -3.47 2.45 12.93
CA ILE A 189 -4.90 2.23 13.17
C ILE A 189 -5.65 3.56 13.14
N ALA A 190 -5.13 4.58 13.81
CA ALA A 190 -5.78 5.87 13.91
C ALA A 190 -6.06 6.49 12.52
N GLY A 191 -5.04 6.60 11.67
CA GLY A 191 -5.17 7.20 10.33
C GLY A 191 -5.99 6.35 9.37
N ASN A 192 -5.68 5.08 9.32
CA ASN A 192 -6.28 4.17 8.33
C ASN A 192 -7.75 3.84 8.65
N THR A 193 -8.19 3.93 9.92
CA THR A 193 -9.61 3.80 10.27
C THR A 193 -10.44 4.87 9.56
N PHE A 194 -9.97 6.11 9.51
CA PHE A 194 -10.68 7.18 8.83
C PHE A 194 -10.75 6.94 7.31
N ILE A 195 -9.63 6.51 6.72
CA ILE A 195 -9.53 6.21 5.28
C ILE A 195 -10.48 5.05 4.92
N LEU A 196 -10.43 3.94 5.66
CA LEU A 196 -11.29 2.79 5.40
C LEU A 196 -12.76 3.12 5.60
N LYS A 197 -13.10 3.86 6.68
CA LYS A 197 -14.46 4.34 6.91
C LYS A 197 -14.97 5.15 5.71
N GLY A 198 -14.18 6.10 5.22
CA GLY A 198 -14.57 6.92 4.06
C GLY A 198 -14.85 6.08 2.81
N TYR A 199 -14.04 5.05 2.58
CA TYR A 199 -14.26 4.09 1.50
C TYR A 199 -15.54 3.28 1.70
N LEU A 200 -15.76 2.74 2.91
CA LEU A 200 -16.96 1.95 3.22
C LEU A 200 -18.24 2.78 3.16
N ASP A 201 -18.19 4.06 3.52
CA ASP A 201 -19.33 4.97 3.42
C ASP A 201 -19.78 5.20 1.96
N SER A 202 -18.89 4.98 0.98
CA SER A 202 -19.23 5.05 -0.44
C SER A 202 -19.99 3.82 -0.97
N ILE A 203 -20.02 2.72 -0.19
CA ILE A 203 -20.74 1.49 -0.51
C ILE A 203 -22.16 1.61 0.04
N SER A 204 -23.19 1.37 -0.82
CA SER A 204 -24.59 1.45 -0.40
C SER A 204 -24.89 0.53 0.78
N THR A 205 -25.60 1.07 1.77
CA THR A 205 -26.10 0.29 2.94
C THR A 205 -27.22 -0.70 2.56
N GLU A 206 -27.82 -0.57 1.38
CA GLU A 206 -28.81 -1.52 0.86
C GLU A 206 -28.26 -2.93 0.73
N LEU A 207 -26.94 -3.07 0.48
CA LEU A 207 -26.27 -4.38 0.48
C LEU A 207 -26.32 -5.04 1.87
N ASP A 208 -26.11 -4.26 2.92
CA ASP A 208 -26.18 -4.74 4.29
C ASP A 208 -27.63 -5.12 4.66
N ASP A 209 -28.62 -4.34 4.19
CA ASP A 209 -30.03 -4.58 4.50
C ASP A 209 -30.57 -5.78 3.72
N ALA A 210 -30.23 -5.95 2.44
CA ALA A 210 -30.54 -7.16 1.69
C ALA A 210 -29.97 -8.42 2.36
N ALA A 211 -28.70 -8.36 2.77
CA ALA A 211 -28.06 -9.48 3.47
C ALA A 211 -28.72 -9.83 4.82
N LYS A 212 -29.25 -8.83 5.54
CA LYS A 212 -30.03 -9.08 6.76
C LYS A 212 -31.37 -9.76 6.47
N ILE A 213 -32.03 -9.39 5.37
CA ILE A 213 -33.27 -10.05 4.91
C ILE A 213 -32.98 -11.52 4.59
N ASP A 214 -31.79 -11.81 3.99
CA ASP A 214 -31.32 -13.18 3.75
C ASP A 214 -30.88 -13.91 5.02
N GLY A 215 -31.00 -13.29 6.20
CA GLY A 215 -30.72 -13.91 7.51
C GLY A 215 -29.24 -13.88 7.92
N LEU A 216 -28.37 -13.10 7.26
CA LEU A 216 -26.98 -13.01 7.64
C LEU A 216 -26.80 -12.15 8.91
N SER A 217 -25.96 -12.64 9.84
CA SER A 217 -25.50 -11.88 11.00
C SER A 217 -24.52 -10.76 10.61
N TYR A 218 -24.33 -9.76 11.47
CA TYR A 218 -23.38 -8.66 11.22
C TYR A 218 -21.95 -9.13 10.94
N ILE A 219 -21.49 -10.21 11.58
CA ILE A 219 -20.15 -10.79 11.34
C ILE A 219 -20.09 -11.46 9.97
N GLN A 220 -21.18 -12.12 9.55
CA GLN A 220 -21.25 -12.71 8.21
C GLN A 220 -21.29 -11.64 7.14
N ILE A 221 -22.05 -10.57 7.31
CA ILE A 221 -22.07 -9.40 6.41
C ILE A 221 -20.66 -8.79 6.30
N TYR A 222 -20.01 -8.53 7.44
CA TYR A 222 -18.64 -8.05 7.48
C TYR A 222 -17.69 -8.94 6.68
N ARG A 223 -17.69 -10.26 6.96
CA ARG A 223 -16.71 -11.20 6.40
C ARG A 223 -16.98 -11.56 4.93
N LEU A 224 -18.26 -11.78 4.58
CA LEU A 224 -18.64 -12.34 3.28
C LEU A 224 -18.94 -11.27 2.23
N ILE A 225 -19.35 -10.08 2.64
CA ILE A 225 -19.78 -9.01 1.72
C ILE A 225 -18.82 -7.83 1.81
N ILE A 226 -18.68 -7.21 2.96
CA ILE A 226 -17.98 -5.92 3.08
C ILE A 226 -16.48 -6.07 2.91
N MET A 227 -15.83 -7.06 3.55
CA MET A 227 -14.38 -7.24 3.45
C MET A 227 -13.91 -7.63 2.04
N PRO A 228 -14.59 -8.51 1.28
CA PRO A 228 -14.27 -8.74 -0.12
C PRO A 228 -14.35 -7.49 -1.00
N ILE A 229 -15.35 -6.63 -0.80
CA ILE A 229 -15.51 -5.36 -1.52
C ILE A 229 -14.41 -4.37 -1.10
N ALA A 230 -14.02 -4.37 0.17
CA ALA A 230 -12.99 -3.49 0.71
C ALA A 230 -11.55 -3.92 0.38
N LYS A 231 -11.32 -5.09 -0.23
CA LYS A 231 -9.98 -5.60 -0.58
C LYS A 231 -9.04 -4.56 -1.21
N PRO A 232 -9.49 -3.73 -2.19
CA PRO A 232 -8.61 -2.73 -2.78
C PRO A 232 -8.07 -1.73 -1.76
N MET A 233 -8.94 -1.23 -0.88
CA MET A 233 -8.55 -0.27 0.16
C MET A 233 -7.67 -0.93 1.23
N LEU A 234 -8.00 -2.16 1.62
CA LEU A 234 -7.19 -2.94 2.57
C LEU A 234 -5.79 -3.23 2.01
N ALA A 235 -5.65 -3.45 0.70
CA ALA A 235 -4.35 -3.63 0.05
C ALA A 235 -3.48 -2.35 0.14
N ILE A 236 -4.09 -1.17 -0.02
CA ILE A 236 -3.41 0.12 0.16
C ILE A 236 -2.93 0.27 1.61
N ILE A 237 -3.80 -0.01 2.57
CA ILE A 237 -3.49 0.07 4.00
C ILE A 237 -2.37 -0.93 4.37
N ALA A 238 -2.43 -2.16 3.84
CA ALA A 238 -1.39 -3.16 4.04
C ALA A 238 -0.03 -2.68 3.55
N LEU A 239 0.00 -2.13 2.33
CA LEU A 239 1.23 -1.63 1.72
C LEU A 239 1.86 -0.51 2.55
N TRP A 240 1.09 0.51 2.92
CA TRP A 240 1.60 1.62 3.73
C TRP A 240 2.05 1.18 5.12
N SER A 241 1.29 0.30 5.78
CA SER A 241 1.65 -0.22 7.10
C SER A 241 2.91 -1.10 7.07
N PHE A 242 3.16 -1.78 5.95
CA PHE A 242 4.37 -2.57 5.75
C PHE A 242 5.59 -1.69 5.44
N ILE A 243 5.44 -0.65 4.62
CA ILE A 243 6.55 0.24 4.23
C ILE A 243 7.02 1.10 5.41
N GLY A 244 6.13 1.53 6.31
CA GLY A 244 6.45 2.42 7.41
C GLY A 244 7.72 2.05 8.18
N PRO A 245 7.86 0.83 8.71
CA PRO A 245 9.06 0.38 9.43
C PRO A 245 10.35 0.37 8.61
N PHE A 246 10.29 0.30 7.27
CA PHE A 246 11.47 0.39 6.40
C PHE A 246 11.98 1.83 6.27
N MET A 247 11.10 2.81 6.39
CA MET A 247 11.42 4.22 6.18
C MET A 247 11.79 4.94 7.48
N ASP A 248 11.41 4.38 8.64
CA ASP A 248 11.67 5.03 9.93
C ASP A 248 13.09 4.74 10.42
N TYR A 249 13.81 5.82 10.65
CA TYR A 249 15.16 5.81 11.20
C TYR A 249 15.18 6.20 12.69
N LEU A 250 14.41 7.24 13.06
CA LEU A 250 14.55 7.89 14.36
C LEU A 250 14.04 7.04 15.52
N LEU A 251 12.85 6.49 15.41
CA LEU A 251 12.26 5.74 16.50
C LEU A 251 13.01 4.43 16.78
N PRO A 252 13.39 3.61 15.76
CA PRO A 252 14.23 2.45 16.00
C PRO A 252 15.61 2.80 16.57
N LEU A 253 16.23 3.89 16.11
CA LEU A 253 17.55 4.31 16.62
C LEU A 253 17.53 4.59 18.13
N VAL A 254 16.45 5.20 18.63
CA VAL A 254 16.32 5.53 20.06
C VAL A 254 15.91 4.30 20.89
N LEU A 255 15.07 3.43 20.35
CA LEU A 255 14.56 2.27 21.08
C LEU A 255 15.51 1.07 21.04
N LEU A 256 16.22 0.86 19.93
CA LEU A 256 17.11 -0.29 19.75
C LEU A 256 18.53 0.10 20.17
N ASN A 257 19.13 -0.66 21.08
CA ASN A 257 20.41 -0.30 21.71
C ASN A 257 21.62 -0.96 21.06
N SER A 258 21.44 -2.02 20.28
CA SER A 258 22.52 -2.82 19.73
C SER A 258 22.42 -2.84 18.20
N PRO A 259 23.56 -2.78 17.49
CA PRO A 259 23.56 -2.99 16.03
C PRO A 259 22.89 -4.28 15.59
N ALA A 260 22.92 -5.35 16.40
CA ALA A 260 22.23 -6.61 16.11
C ALA A 260 20.69 -6.49 16.12
N ASP A 261 20.16 -5.54 16.89
CA ASP A 261 18.71 -5.32 17.02
C ASP A 261 18.17 -4.33 15.97
N TYR A 262 19.04 -3.58 15.29
CA TYR A 262 18.62 -2.53 14.37
C TYR A 262 17.66 -3.04 13.28
N THR A 263 16.78 -2.16 12.84
CA THR A 263 16.07 -2.27 11.57
C THR A 263 16.97 -1.77 10.44
N LEU A 264 16.53 -1.94 9.20
CA LEU A 264 17.32 -1.60 8.01
C LEU A 264 17.76 -0.13 7.98
N ALA A 265 16.88 0.81 8.32
CA ALA A 265 17.22 2.23 8.22
C ALA A 265 18.37 2.63 9.17
N PRO A 266 18.31 2.41 10.51
CA PRO A 266 19.47 2.67 11.37
C PRO A 266 20.67 1.76 11.09
N GLY A 267 20.46 0.51 10.68
CA GLY A 267 21.55 -0.41 10.32
C GLY A 267 22.35 0.08 9.10
N LEU A 268 21.65 0.51 8.05
CA LEU A 268 22.32 1.10 6.89
C LEU A 268 22.98 2.43 7.22
N PHE A 269 22.31 3.29 8.00
CA PHE A 269 22.92 4.55 8.43
C PHE A 269 24.19 4.33 9.26
N TYR A 270 24.25 3.27 10.05
CA TYR A 270 25.46 2.90 10.80
C TYR A 270 26.69 2.75 9.89
N LEU A 271 26.52 2.28 8.62
CA LEU A 271 27.61 2.15 7.66
C LEU A 271 28.20 3.48 7.19
N ILE A 272 27.52 4.60 7.40
CA ILE A 272 27.96 5.94 6.97
C ILE A 272 28.04 6.94 8.14
N SER A 273 27.72 6.53 9.36
CA SER A 273 27.67 7.41 10.53
C SER A 273 29.06 7.76 11.10
N ASP A 274 30.04 6.88 10.93
CA ASP A 274 31.41 7.11 11.38
C ASP A 274 32.32 7.47 10.19
N LEU A 275 32.83 8.70 10.17
CA LEU A 275 33.70 9.20 9.10
C LEU A 275 34.99 8.38 8.89
N ARG A 276 35.41 7.61 9.91
CA ARG A 276 36.60 6.77 9.84
C ARG A 276 36.35 5.43 9.17
N ASN A 277 35.13 4.89 9.36
CA ASN A 277 34.74 3.55 8.92
C ASN A 277 33.58 3.57 7.92
N MET A 278 33.29 4.76 7.35
CA MET A 278 32.17 4.88 6.39
C MET A 278 32.36 4.02 5.15
N ASN A 279 31.28 3.39 4.71
CA ASN A 279 31.24 2.60 3.48
C ASN A 279 29.98 2.95 2.66
N GLU A 280 30.09 4.05 1.89
CA GLU A 280 28.97 4.57 1.08
C GLU A 280 28.54 3.60 -0.04
N PRO A 281 29.45 2.87 -0.73
CA PRO A 281 29.03 1.87 -1.71
C PRO A 281 28.28 0.67 -1.09
N ALA A 282 28.67 0.23 0.13
CA ALA A 282 27.92 -0.80 0.84
C ALA A 282 26.56 -0.29 1.30
N PHE A 283 26.45 0.97 1.74
CA PHE A 283 25.18 1.63 2.01
C PHE A 283 24.29 1.66 0.76
N ALA A 284 24.85 2.01 -0.41
CA ALA A 284 24.11 2.00 -1.69
C ALA A 284 23.63 0.59 -2.05
N ALA A 285 24.49 -0.43 -1.89
CA ALA A 285 24.12 -1.83 -2.11
C ALA A 285 22.96 -2.29 -1.18
N GLY A 286 23.05 -1.94 0.11
CA GLY A 286 22.01 -2.22 1.09
C GLY A 286 20.70 -1.50 0.79
N GLY A 287 20.76 -0.24 0.34
CA GLY A 287 19.59 0.52 -0.08
C GLY A 287 18.87 -0.12 -1.27
N LEU A 288 19.61 -0.64 -2.27
CA LEU A 288 19.01 -1.39 -3.39
C LEU A 288 18.30 -2.66 -2.90
N LEU A 289 18.92 -3.41 -2.00
CA LEU A 289 18.32 -4.63 -1.46
C LEU A 289 17.10 -4.33 -0.58
N THR A 290 17.08 -3.20 0.10
CA THR A 290 15.93 -2.76 0.91
C THR A 290 14.66 -2.55 0.08
N ALA A 291 14.81 -2.18 -1.20
CA ALA A 291 13.67 -2.02 -2.10
C ALA A 291 12.99 -3.36 -2.46
N LEU A 292 13.70 -4.48 -2.43
CA LEU A 292 13.19 -5.77 -2.90
C LEU A 292 11.92 -6.25 -2.17
N PRO A 293 11.85 -6.30 -0.81
CA PRO A 293 10.65 -6.71 -0.11
C PRO A 293 9.45 -5.83 -0.45
N ILE A 294 9.67 -4.51 -0.62
CA ILE A 294 8.63 -3.53 -0.95
C ILE A 294 8.11 -3.78 -2.37
N VAL A 295 9.01 -3.97 -3.34
CA VAL A 295 8.65 -4.26 -4.73
C VAL A 295 7.90 -5.58 -4.85
N ILE A 296 8.32 -6.62 -4.12
CA ILE A 296 7.63 -7.92 -4.07
C ILE A 296 6.20 -7.74 -3.57
N LEU A 297 6.02 -7.06 -2.43
CA LEU A 297 4.69 -6.82 -1.88
C LEU A 297 3.83 -5.96 -2.80
N PHE A 298 4.40 -4.87 -3.36
CA PHE A 298 3.69 -4.02 -4.33
C PHE A 298 3.21 -4.83 -5.54
N THR A 299 4.09 -5.66 -6.12
CA THR A 299 3.75 -6.51 -7.27
C THR A 299 2.67 -7.52 -6.94
N ALA A 300 2.67 -8.08 -5.74
CA ALA A 300 1.62 -8.99 -5.28
C ALA A 300 0.26 -8.29 -5.12
N LEU A 301 0.26 -7.02 -4.70
CA LEU A 301 -0.95 -6.23 -4.43
C LEU A 301 -1.41 -5.37 -5.62
N GLN A 302 -0.62 -5.22 -6.69
CA GLN A 302 -0.88 -4.28 -7.78
C GLN A 302 -2.26 -4.42 -8.42
N LYS A 303 -2.78 -5.64 -8.57
CA LYS A 303 -4.12 -5.88 -9.14
C LYS A 303 -5.22 -5.25 -8.30
N GLN A 304 -5.13 -5.38 -6.98
CA GLN A 304 -6.06 -4.79 -6.03
C GLN A 304 -5.93 -3.25 -6.00
N LEU A 305 -4.69 -2.74 -6.08
CA LEU A 305 -4.42 -1.30 -6.09
C LEU A 305 -5.04 -0.62 -7.32
N VAL A 306 -4.86 -1.20 -8.51
CA VAL A 306 -5.40 -0.65 -9.77
C VAL A 306 -6.93 -0.71 -9.79
N SER A 307 -7.55 -1.80 -9.32
CA SER A 307 -9.01 -1.92 -9.28
C SER A 307 -9.67 -0.90 -8.34
N GLY A 308 -9.02 -0.58 -7.22
CA GLY A 308 -9.50 0.41 -6.26
C GLY A 308 -9.47 1.84 -6.80
N LEU A 309 -8.43 2.21 -7.53
CA LEU A 309 -8.32 3.52 -8.16
C LEU A 309 -9.33 3.72 -9.30
N ALA A 310 -9.57 2.68 -10.11
CA ALA A 310 -10.51 2.73 -11.20
C ALA A 310 -11.96 2.91 -10.72
N SER A 311 -12.36 2.27 -9.62
CA SER A 311 -13.70 2.40 -9.05
C SER A 311 -13.96 3.77 -8.40
N GLY A 312 -12.93 4.45 -7.93
CA GLY A 312 -13.00 5.81 -7.39
C GLY A 312 -13.06 6.92 -8.44
N ALA A 313 -12.61 6.65 -9.66
CA ALA A 313 -12.55 7.63 -10.76
C ALA A 313 -13.83 7.69 -11.61
N VAL A 314 -14.78 6.77 -11.42
CA VAL A 314 -16.06 6.71 -12.14
C VAL A 314 -17.18 7.24 -11.23
N LYS A 315 -17.09 8.49 -10.81
CA LYS A 315 -18.19 9.26 -10.24
C LYS A 315 -18.45 10.50 -11.06
#